data_689cc0c152b025219cda1a5ead5c9c68
#
_entry.id   689cc0c152b025219cda1a5ead5c9c68
#
_cell.length_a   1.000
_cell.length_b   1.000
_cell.length_c   1.000
_cell.angle_alpha   90.00
_cell.angle_beta   90.00
_cell.angle_gamma   90.00
#
_symmetry.space_group_name_H-M   'P 1'
#
loop_
_entity.id
_entity.type
_entity.pdbx_description
1 polymer ?
#
loop_
_entity_poly.entity_id
_entity_poly.type
_entity_poly.pdbx_seq_one_letter_code
_entity_poly.pdbx_strand_id
1 'polypeptide(L)'
;MSNRILLVEDDQSFGAVLKDYLSINNFEVTLATDGEQGLKEFTENEFDICIFDVMMPKKDGFSLAEDVKKIDKNTPIIFLTARNMREDILKGYQLGADDYITKPFDTELLLYKIKAILQRSSTLENEEQEQFKISNIFFDSMLRQLKVGDKEYKLSPKENELLKLLCIHRNDFMPRDLALRKIWKKENYFTARSMDVYIAKLRKLLKDDEGLEIINVHGEGFRLLVKN
;
A
#
# COMPACT_ATOMS: atom_id res chain seq x y z
N MET A 1 -8.42 -9.97 2.73
CA MET A 1 -8.17 -10.63 1.44
C MET A 1 -6.66 -10.82 1.32
N SER A 2 -6.18 -11.90 0.71
CA SER A 2 -4.76 -12.09 0.41
C SER A 2 -4.38 -11.23 -0.79
N ASN A 3 -3.21 -10.61 -0.77
CA ASN A 3 -2.71 -9.86 -1.93
C ASN A 3 -2.30 -10.84 -3.05
N ARG A 4 -2.62 -10.45 -4.30
CA ARG A 4 -2.38 -11.25 -5.50
C ARG A 4 -1.07 -10.82 -6.17
N ILE A 5 -0.20 -11.78 -6.43
CA ILE A 5 1.13 -11.58 -7.05
C ILE A 5 1.16 -12.26 -8.41
N LEU A 6 1.56 -11.53 -9.46
CA LEU A 6 1.98 -12.12 -10.72
C LEU A 6 3.50 -12.31 -10.68
N LEU A 7 3.96 -13.56 -10.64
CA LEU A 7 5.35 -13.94 -10.73
C LEU A 7 5.65 -14.44 -12.13
N VAL A 8 6.59 -13.83 -12.85
CA VAL A 8 7.00 -14.26 -14.19
C VAL A 8 8.49 -14.61 -14.15
N GLU A 9 8.77 -15.91 -14.36
CA GLU A 9 10.10 -16.51 -14.17
C GLU A 9 10.22 -17.71 -15.11
N ASP A 10 11.25 -17.76 -15.96
CA ASP A 10 11.42 -18.82 -16.93
C ASP A 10 12.10 -20.07 -16.35
N ASP A 11 12.89 -19.92 -15.27
CA ASP A 11 13.34 -21.08 -14.49
C ASP A 11 12.18 -21.66 -13.69
N GLN A 12 11.59 -22.74 -14.19
CA GLN A 12 10.43 -23.39 -13.58
C GLN A 12 10.71 -23.87 -12.15
N SER A 13 11.93 -24.33 -11.86
CA SER A 13 12.29 -24.84 -10.53
C SER A 13 12.37 -23.69 -9.53
N PHE A 14 13.05 -22.62 -9.90
CA PHE A 14 13.16 -21.42 -9.07
C PHE A 14 11.79 -20.74 -8.91
N GLY A 15 11.04 -20.58 -10.00
CA GLY A 15 9.69 -20.01 -9.97
C GLY A 15 8.72 -20.78 -9.06
N ALA A 16 8.75 -22.12 -9.10
CA ALA A 16 7.92 -22.96 -8.23
C ALA A 16 8.29 -22.76 -6.74
N VAL A 17 9.59 -22.81 -6.41
CA VAL A 17 10.06 -22.61 -5.04
C VAL A 17 9.68 -21.23 -4.51
N LEU A 18 9.86 -20.18 -5.33
CA LEU A 18 9.52 -18.81 -4.94
C LEU A 18 8.01 -18.64 -4.77
N LYS A 19 7.20 -19.22 -5.68
CA LYS A 19 5.73 -19.25 -5.55
C LYS A 19 5.30 -19.89 -4.23
N ASP A 20 5.84 -21.07 -3.91
CA ASP A 20 5.51 -21.78 -2.68
C ASP A 20 5.88 -20.96 -1.44
N TYR A 21 7.08 -20.35 -1.43
CA TYR A 21 7.52 -19.48 -0.34
C TYR A 21 6.59 -18.28 -0.12
N LEU A 22 6.18 -17.60 -1.19
CA LEU A 22 5.26 -16.48 -1.10
C LEU A 22 3.85 -16.93 -0.68
N SER A 23 3.39 -18.10 -1.15
CA SER A 23 2.08 -18.65 -0.78
C SER A 23 1.99 -19.01 0.69
N ILE A 24 3.06 -19.58 1.27
CA ILE A 24 3.16 -19.85 2.72
C ILE A 24 3.09 -18.52 3.52
N ASN A 25 3.53 -17.40 2.93
CA ASN A 25 3.47 -16.07 3.53
C ASN A 25 2.17 -15.31 3.26
N ASN A 26 1.08 -16.04 2.92
CA ASN A 26 -0.29 -15.53 2.72
C ASN A 26 -0.48 -14.65 1.48
N PHE A 27 0.29 -14.88 0.40
CA PHE A 27 0.04 -14.30 -0.91
C PHE A 27 -0.67 -15.31 -1.82
N GLU A 28 -1.50 -14.81 -2.73
CA GLU A 28 -2.05 -15.60 -3.83
C GLU A 28 -1.15 -15.37 -5.06
N VAL A 29 -0.43 -16.42 -5.50
CA VAL A 29 0.62 -16.28 -6.51
C VAL A 29 0.26 -17.00 -7.79
N THR A 30 0.15 -16.26 -8.89
CA THR A 30 0.08 -16.78 -10.27
C THR A 30 1.49 -16.76 -10.83
N LEU A 31 1.97 -17.96 -11.29
CA LEU A 31 3.27 -18.13 -11.93
C LEU A 31 3.07 -18.25 -13.44
N ALA A 32 3.77 -17.40 -14.19
CA ALA A 32 3.94 -17.48 -15.63
C ALA A 32 5.40 -17.79 -15.98
N THR A 33 5.65 -18.51 -17.07
CA THR A 33 6.98 -19.02 -17.45
C THR A 33 7.65 -18.21 -18.55
N ASP A 34 7.00 -17.20 -19.10
CA ASP A 34 7.53 -16.26 -20.06
C ASP A 34 6.73 -14.95 -20.08
N GLY A 35 7.26 -13.91 -20.70
CA GLY A 35 6.61 -12.60 -20.71
C GLY A 35 5.31 -12.53 -21.51
N GLU A 36 5.08 -13.41 -22.48
CA GLU A 36 3.81 -13.47 -23.22
C GLU A 36 2.70 -14.06 -22.36
N GLN A 37 3.00 -15.15 -21.67
CA GLN A 37 2.08 -15.72 -20.68
C GLN A 37 1.82 -14.73 -19.54
N GLY A 38 2.86 -14.05 -19.04
CA GLY A 38 2.73 -13.03 -18.02
C GLY A 38 1.80 -11.89 -18.43
N LEU A 39 1.91 -11.39 -19.65
CA LEU A 39 1.02 -10.35 -20.18
C LEU A 39 -0.43 -10.85 -20.30
N LYS A 40 -0.63 -12.09 -20.76
CA LYS A 40 -1.96 -12.70 -20.84
C LYS A 40 -2.61 -12.80 -19.47
N GLU A 41 -1.90 -13.34 -18.48
CA GLU A 41 -2.39 -13.44 -17.09
C GLU A 41 -2.76 -12.05 -16.53
N PHE A 42 -1.92 -11.03 -16.78
CA PHE A 42 -2.17 -9.67 -16.32
C PHE A 42 -3.42 -9.05 -16.96
N THR A 43 -3.72 -9.37 -18.21
CA THR A 43 -4.92 -8.84 -18.89
C THR A 43 -6.21 -9.53 -18.47
N GLU A 44 -6.14 -10.78 -18.04
CA GLU A 44 -7.30 -11.61 -17.66
C GLU A 44 -7.62 -11.53 -16.16
N ASN A 45 -6.65 -11.11 -15.33
CA ASN A 45 -6.77 -11.08 -13.88
C ASN A 45 -6.23 -9.76 -13.31
N GLU A 46 -6.61 -9.44 -12.07
CA GLU A 46 -6.08 -8.30 -11.33
C GLU A 46 -4.97 -8.75 -10.37
N PHE A 47 -3.91 -7.95 -10.26
CA PHE A 47 -2.78 -8.21 -9.36
C PHE A 47 -2.42 -6.96 -8.56
N ASP A 48 -2.06 -7.15 -7.29
CA ASP A 48 -1.64 -6.07 -6.40
C ASP A 48 -0.16 -5.71 -6.58
N ILE A 49 0.65 -6.65 -7.11
CA ILE A 49 2.08 -6.47 -7.42
C ILE A 49 2.54 -7.49 -8.44
N CYS A 50 3.48 -7.10 -9.29
CA CYS A 50 4.13 -7.95 -10.27
C CYS A 50 5.61 -8.14 -9.93
N ILE A 51 6.12 -9.36 -10.14
CA ILE A 51 7.53 -9.72 -9.95
C ILE A 51 8.01 -10.38 -11.24
N PHE A 52 8.95 -9.74 -11.94
CA PHE A 52 9.40 -10.18 -13.25
C PHE A 52 10.90 -10.48 -13.27
N ASP A 53 11.29 -11.65 -13.77
CA ASP A 53 12.67 -11.79 -14.25
C ASP A 53 12.85 -10.90 -15.48
N VAL A 54 14.02 -10.29 -15.57
CA VAL A 54 14.40 -9.48 -16.73
C VAL A 54 14.78 -10.38 -17.92
N MET A 55 15.44 -11.50 -17.65
CA MET A 55 16.04 -12.36 -18.69
C MET A 55 15.16 -13.56 -19.00
N MET A 56 14.13 -13.35 -19.81
CA MET A 56 13.19 -14.42 -20.20
C MET A 56 13.13 -14.57 -21.73
N PRO A 57 12.83 -15.78 -22.23
CA PRO A 57 12.57 -16.01 -23.65
C PRO A 57 11.29 -15.31 -24.12
N LYS A 58 11.14 -15.17 -25.44
CA LYS A 58 10.02 -14.55 -26.17
C LYS A 58 9.87 -13.06 -25.88
N LYS A 59 9.46 -12.68 -24.66
CA LYS A 59 9.33 -11.30 -24.20
C LYS A 59 10.11 -11.13 -22.89
N ASP A 60 11.09 -10.22 -22.88
CA ASP A 60 11.87 -9.92 -21.69
C ASP A 60 11.05 -9.14 -20.64
N GLY A 61 11.53 -9.13 -19.40
CA GLY A 61 10.82 -8.49 -18.29
C GLY A 61 10.64 -6.98 -18.45
N PHE A 62 11.55 -6.29 -19.12
CA PHE A 62 11.40 -4.85 -19.38
C PHE A 62 10.26 -4.57 -20.37
N SER A 63 10.21 -5.32 -21.47
CA SER A 63 9.15 -5.22 -22.46
C SER A 63 7.78 -5.59 -21.86
N LEU A 64 7.76 -6.59 -20.98
CA LEU A 64 6.54 -6.94 -20.23
C LEU A 64 6.11 -5.79 -19.31
N ALA A 65 7.04 -5.20 -18.58
CA ALA A 65 6.74 -4.08 -17.68
C ALA A 65 6.21 -2.84 -18.44
N GLU A 66 6.75 -2.54 -19.62
CA GLU A 66 6.21 -1.49 -20.47
C GLU A 66 4.76 -1.71 -20.86
N ASP A 67 4.41 -2.95 -21.23
CA ASP A 67 3.03 -3.28 -21.60
C ASP A 67 2.09 -3.29 -20.40
N VAL A 68 2.52 -3.81 -19.26
CA VAL A 68 1.77 -3.76 -17.99
C VAL A 68 1.51 -2.30 -17.58
N LYS A 69 2.52 -1.42 -17.63
CA LYS A 69 2.37 0.01 -17.27
C LYS A 69 1.50 0.81 -18.27
N LYS A 70 1.32 0.34 -19.50
CA LYS A 70 0.33 0.91 -20.44
C LYS A 70 -1.10 0.53 -20.06
N ILE A 71 -1.31 -0.66 -19.49
CA ILE A 71 -2.62 -1.16 -19.05
C ILE A 71 -2.97 -0.53 -17.70
N ASP A 72 -2.07 -0.64 -16.71
CA ASP A 72 -2.20 -0.03 -15.40
C ASP A 72 -0.86 0.57 -14.93
N LYS A 73 -0.83 1.89 -14.83
CA LYS A 73 0.36 2.64 -14.40
C LYS A 73 0.68 2.46 -12.91
N ASN A 74 -0.33 2.11 -12.12
CA ASN A 74 -0.23 2.08 -10.67
C ASN A 74 0.23 0.73 -10.12
N THR A 75 0.02 -0.37 -10.85
CA THR A 75 0.46 -1.70 -10.42
C THR A 75 1.96 -1.70 -10.15
N PRO A 76 2.41 -1.99 -8.92
CA PRO A 76 3.83 -2.04 -8.59
C PRO A 76 4.56 -3.17 -9.30
N ILE A 77 5.82 -2.92 -9.67
CA ILE A 77 6.68 -3.90 -10.34
C ILE A 77 8.01 -4.02 -9.61
N ILE A 78 8.42 -5.25 -9.31
CA ILE A 78 9.77 -5.61 -8.85
C ILE A 78 10.45 -6.42 -9.93
N PHE A 79 11.68 -6.04 -10.30
CA PHE A 79 12.51 -6.88 -11.16
C PHE A 79 13.41 -7.81 -10.34
N LEU A 80 13.43 -9.10 -10.71
CA LEU A 80 14.41 -10.07 -10.25
C LEU A 80 15.32 -10.41 -11.42
N THR A 81 16.65 -10.35 -11.27
CA THR A 81 17.53 -10.58 -12.41
C THR A 81 18.95 -10.92 -12.01
N ALA A 82 19.63 -11.72 -12.85
CA ALA A 82 21.06 -11.93 -12.76
C ALA A 82 21.87 -10.72 -13.27
N ARG A 83 21.25 -9.76 -13.96
CA ARG A 83 21.93 -8.56 -14.46
C ARG A 83 22.12 -7.53 -13.35
N ASN A 84 23.35 -7.11 -13.16
CA ASN A 84 23.75 -6.10 -12.17
C ASN A 84 24.41 -4.87 -12.81
N MET A 85 24.31 -4.72 -14.14
CA MET A 85 24.85 -3.54 -14.81
C MET A 85 24.03 -2.30 -14.43
N ARG A 86 24.72 -1.20 -14.17
CA ARG A 86 24.10 0.07 -13.80
C ARG A 86 23.06 0.55 -14.82
N GLU A 87 23.27 0.27 -16.10
CA GLU A 87 22.40 0.63 -17.20
C GLU A 87 21.05 -0.12 -17.13
N ASP A 88 21.07 -1.41 -16.81
CA ASP A 88 19.85 -2.22 -16.67
C ASP A 88 19.02 -1.77 -15.45
N ILE A 89 19.70 -1.45 -14.34
CA ILE A 89 19.06 -0.93 -13.13
C ILE A 89 18.39 0.42 -13.42
N LEU A 90 19.11 1.33 -14.11
CA LEU A 90 18.56 2.64 -14.49
C LEU A 90 17.37 2.49 -15.44
N LYS A 91 17.44 1.57 -16.40
CA LYS A 91 16.32 1.26 -17.31
C LYS A 91 15.08 0.78 -16.53
N GLY A 92 15.27 -0.13 -15.56
CA GLY A 92 14.18 -0.61 -14.72
C GLY A 92 13.46 0.53 -13.99
N TYR A 93 14.20 1.43 -13.37
CA TYR A 93 13.60 2.59 -12.68
C TYR A 93 12.97 3.61 -13.65
N GLN A 94 13.54 3.81 -14.85
CA GLN A 94 12.94 4.68 -15.88
C GLN A 94 11.58 4.15 -16.37
N LEU A 95 11.38 2.83 -16.37
CA LEU A 95 10.12 2.17 -16.68
C LEU A 95 9.10 2.25 -15.52
N GLY A 96 9.47 2.86 -14.40
CA GLY A 96 8.60 3.00 -13.24
C GLY A 96 8.53 1.75 -12.36
N ALA A 97 9.60 0.95 -12.31
CA ALA A 97 9.71 -0.13 -11.35
C ALA A 97 9.86 0.42 -9.93
N ASP A 98 9.24 -0.26 -8.97
CA ASP A 98 9.28 0.10 -7.55
C ASP A 98 10.54 -0.43 -6.87
N ASP A 99 11.09 -1.53 -7.37
CA ASP A 99 12.36 -2.08 -6.90
C ASP A 99 13.07 -2.95 -7.95
N TYR A 100 14.36 -3.20 -7.71
CA TYR A 100 15.22 -4.01 -8.57
C TYR A 100 16.13 -4.87 -7.68
N ILE A 101 16.03 -6.19 -7.80
CA ILE A 101 16.73 -7.14 -6.93
C ILE A 101 17.59 -8.07 -7.77
N THR A 102 18.89 -8.11 -7.47
CA THR A 102 19.84 -8.97 -8.18
C THR A 102 19.92 -10.37 -7.57
N LYS A 103 19.86 -11.39 -8.43
CA LYS A 103 20.10 -12.79 -8.07
C LYS A 103 21.62 -13.04 -7.86
N PRO A 104 22.06 -13.79 -6.81
CA PRO A 104 21.23 -14.39 -5.76
C PRO A 104 20.80 -13.38 -4.71
N PHE A 105 19.60 -13.53 -4.15
CA PHE A 105 19.04 -12.67 -3.12
C PHE A 105 18.47 -13.47 -1.95
N ASP A 106 18.27 -12.80 -0.84
CA ASP A 106 17.59 -13.33 0.33
C ASP A 106 16.05 -13.24 0.12
N THR A 107 15.36 -14.38 0.20
CA THR A 107 13.91 -14.45 0.03
C THR A 107 13.14 -13.71 1.13
N GLU A 108 13.70 -13.61 2.34
CA GLU A 108 13.13 -12.83 3.42
C GLU A 108 13.20 -11.32 3.11
N LEU A 109 14.33 -10.86 2.55
CA LEU A 109 14.47 -9.48 2.09
C LEU A 109 13.46 -9.14 0.98
N LEU A 110 13.26 -10.05 0.01
CA LEU A 110 12.23 -9.88 -1.02
C LEU A 110 10.84 -9.75 -0.39
N LEU A 111 10.50 -10.59 0.59
CA LEU A 111 9.23 -10.56 1.29
C LEU A 111 8.98 -9.20 1.99
N TYR A 112 10.00 -8.65 2.67
CA TYR A 112 9.89 -7.33 3.29
C TYR A 112 9.69 -6.21 2.25
N LYS A 113 10.38 -6.28 1.11
CA LYS A 113 10.22 -5.31 0.02
C LYS A 113 8.82 -5.36 -0.58
N ILE A 114 8.28 -6.55 -0.86
CA ILE A 114 6.91 -6.74 -1.33
C ILE A 114 5.92 -6.09 -0.35
N LYS A 115 6.01 -6.41 0.94
CA LYS A 115 5.13 -5.85 1.97
C LYS A 115 5.23 -4.31 2.03
N ALA A 116 6.43 -3.76 1.97
CA ALA A 116 6.64 -2.31 2.01
C ALA A 116 6.09 -1.58 0.78
N ILE A 117 6.17 -2.20 -0.40
CA ILE A 117 5.63 -1.65 -1.64
C ILE A 117 4.10 -1.68 -1.60
N LEU A 118 3.49 -2.81 -1.26
CA LEU A 118 2.04 -2.96 -1.15
C LEU A 118 1.44 -1.99 -0.12
N GLN A 119 2.12 -1.80 1.01
CA GLN A 119 1.71 -0.82 2.02
C GLN A 119 1.75 0.61 1.47
N ARG A 120 2.76 0.98 0.67
CA ARG A 120 2.84 2.29 0.02
C ARG A 120 1.75 2.48 -1.03
N SER A 121 1.50 1.49 -1.87
CA SER A 121 0.45 1.55 -2.91
C SER A 121 -0.93 1.73 -2.30
N SER A 122 -1.27 0.94 -1.27
CA SER A 122 -2.54 1.10 -0.55
C SER A 122 -2.67 2.46 0.14
N THR A 123 -1.56 3.06 0.59
CA THR A 123 -1.56 4.40 1.18
C THR A 123 -1.80 5.47 0.13
N LEU A 124 -1.20 5.36 -1.07
CA LEU A 124 -1.39 6.33 -2.16
C LEU A 124 -2.82 6.31 -2.71
N GLU A 125 -3.38 5.13 -2.96
CA GLU A 125 -4.79 5.00 -3.36
C GLU A 125 -5.75 5.56 -2.30
N ASN A 126 -5.47 5.32 -1.02
CA ASN A 126 -6.23 5.87 0.08
C ASN A 126 -6.03 7.39 0.26
N GLU A 127 -4.88 7.98 -0.15
CA GLU A 127 -4.67 9.44 -0.09
C GLU A 127 -5.57 10.20 -1.06
N GLU A 128 -5.89 9.62 -2.22
CA GLU A 128 -6.85 10.18 -3.18
C GLU A 128 -8.30 9.94 -2.78
N GLN A 129 -8.54 9.02 -1.84
CA GLN A 129 -9.88 8.73 -1.35
C GLN A 129 -10.42 9.92 -0.53
N GLU A 130 -11.56 10.45 -0.94
CA GLU A 130 -12.23 11.57 -0.28
C GLU A 130 -13.43 11.15 0.57
N GLN A 131 -14.00 9.99 0.29
CA GLN A 131 -15.17 9.47 0.99
C GLN A 131 -14.85 8.11 1.63
N PHE A 132 -15.17 7.98 2.91
CA PHE A 132 -14.89 6.80 3.72
C PHE A 132 -16.20 6.26 4.31
N LYS A 133 -16.49 5.00 4.03
CA LYS A 133 -17.57 4.26 4.66
C LYS A 133 -16.95 3.14 5.52
N ILE A 134 -16.95 3.33 6.83
CA ILE A 134 -16.24 2.45 7.78
C ILE A 134 -17.17 2.20 8.97
N SER A 135 -17.50 0.93 9.29
CA SER A 135 -18.47 0.60 10.32
C SER A 135 -19.79 1.37 10.10
N ASN A 136 -20.25 2.14 11.07
CA ASN A 136 -21.47 2.96 11.02
C ASN A 136 -21.20 4.43 10.67
N ILE A 137 -19.98 4.77 10.22
CA ILE A 137 -19.67 6.13 9.79
C ILE A 137 -19.65 6.28 8.28
N PHE A 138 -20.09 7.44 7.84
CA PHE A 138 -19.80 7.98 6.52
C PHE A 138 -19.06 9.31 6.70
N PHE A 139 -17.87 9.41 6.14
CA PHE A 139 -17.03 10.59 6.23
C PHE A 139 -16.68 11.09 4.82
N ASP A 140 -17.04 12.34 4.52
CA ASP A 140 -16.67 13.04 3.29
C ASP A 140 -15.67 14.15 3.64
N SER A 141 -14.41 13.95 3.23
CA SER A 141 -13.32 14.87 3.55
C SER A 141 -13.36 16.16 2.72
N MET A 142 -13.91 16.12 1.50
CA MET A 142 -14.13 17.31 0.66
C MET A 142 -15.14 18.25 1.30
N LEU A 143 -16.26 17.70 1.75
CA LEU A 143 -17.33 18.46 2.40
C LEU A 143 -17.07 18.71 3.89
N ARG A 144 -16.08 18.06 4.46
CA ARG A 144 -15.78 18.03 5.91
C ARG A 144 -16.98 17.61 6.75
N GLN A 145 -17.70 16.62 6.25
CA GLN A 145 -18.90 16.08 6.88
C GLN A 145 -18.63 14.68 7.44
N LEU A 146 -19.01 14.46 8.67
CA LEU A 146 -18.96 13.17 9.35
C LEU A 146 -20.38 12.80 9.78
N LYS A 147 -20.87 11.67 9.31
CA LYS A 147 -22.12 11.07 9.78
C LYS A 147 -21.80 9.84 10.61
N VAL A 148 -22.34 9.76 11.82
CA VAL A 148 -22.22 8.63 12.76
C VAL A 148 -23.63 8.16 13.11
N GLY A 149 -24.07 7.05 12.55
CA GLY A 149 -25.47 6.65 12.60
C GLY A 149 -26.38 7.74 12.02
N ASP A 150 -27.31 8.27 12.80
CA ASP A 150 -28.24 9.33 12.38
C ASP A 150 -27.72 10.76 12.67
N LYS A 151 -26.56 10.89 13.30
CA LYS A 151 -26.00 12.19 13.68
C LYS A 151 -25.01 12.69 12.61
N GLU A 152 -25.13 13.98 12.25
CA GLU A 152 -24.22 14.64 11.34
C GLU A 152 -23.41 15.73 12.04
N TYR A 153 -22.11 15.80 11.69
CA TYR A 153 -21.17 16.74 12.26
C TYR A 153 -20.38 17.44 11.15
N LYS A 154 -20.19 18.76 11.29
CA LYS A 154 -19.27 19.54 10.46
C LYS A 154 -17.92 19.61 11.15
N LEU A 155 -16.88 19.10 10.49
CA LEU A 155 -15.53 19.09 11.04
C LEU A 155 -14.80 20.41 10.77
N SER A 156 -13.98 20.84 11.74
CA SER A 156 -12.99 21.88 11.49
C SER A 156 -11.89 21.37 10.55
N PRO A 157 -11.12 22.26 9.88
CA PRO A 157 -10.08 21.82 8.96
C PRO A 157 -9.10 20.79 9.56
N LYS A 158 -8.65 21.00 10.80
CA LYS A 158 -7.70 20.07 11.45
C LYS A 158 -8.33 18.75 11.90
N GLU A 159 -9.58 18.76 12.34
CA GLU A 159 -10.34 17.52 12.62
C GLU A 159 -10.50 16.70 11.34
N ASN A 160 -10.82 17.36 10.24
CA ASN A 160 -10.98 16.73 8.92
C ASN A 160 -9.70 16.05 8.45
N GLU A 161 -8.60 16.80 8.40
CA GLU A 161 -7.31 16.26 7.96
C GLU A 161 -6.83 15.10 8.86
N LEU A 162 -7.02 15.23 10.17
CA LEU A 162 -6.63 14.20 11.11
C LEU A 162 -7.48 12.94 10.99
N LEU A 163 -8.81 13.10 10.80
CA LEU A 163 -9.71 11.97 10.57
C LEU A 163 -9.41 11.30 9.23
N LYS A 164 -9.14 12.07 8.15
CA LYS A 164 -8.72 11.54 6.86
C LYS A 164 -7.47 10.67 6.99
N LEU A 165 -6.42 11.16 7.66
CA LEU A 165 -5.21 10.38 7.91
C LEU A 165 -5.48 9.10 8.71
N LEU A 166 -6.33 9.16 9.73
CA LEU A 166 -6.69 7.97 10.51
C LEU A 166 -7.47 6.95 9.68
N CYS A 167 -8.36 7.40 8.77
CA CYS A 167 -9.11 6.53 7.87
C CYS A 167 -8.19 5.87 6.82
N ILE A 168 -7.22 6.60 6.29
CA ILE A 168 -6.21 6.10 5.36
C ILE A 168 -5.39 4.98 6.02
N HIS A 169 -4.98 5.20 7.28
CA HIS A 169 -4.21 4.23 8.08
C HIS A 169 -5.09 3.33 8.96
N ARG A 170 -6.36 3.06 8.56
CA ARG A 170 -7.25 2.20 9.35
C ARG A 170 -6.65 0.81 9.59
N ASN A 171 -6.76 0.33 10.82
CA ASN A 171 -6.17 -0.92 11.31
C ASN A 171 -4.63 -0.98 11.24
N ASP A 172 -3.98 0.11 10.82
CA ASP A 172 -2.54 0.24 10.77
C ASP A 172 -2.05 1.38 11.69
N PHE A 173 -0.74 1.46 11.85
CA PHE A 173 -0.08 2.47 12.66
C PHE A 173 0.04 3.80 11.90
N MET A 174 -0.50 4.88 12.46
CA MET A 174 -0.30 6.25 12.00
C MET A 174 0.72 6.96 12.88
N PRO A 175 1.94 7.20 12.39
CA PRO A 175 2.98 7.90 13.14
C PRO A 175 2.55 9.32 13.53
N ARG A 176 2.87 9.73 14.76
CA ARG A 176 2.55 11.07 15.27
C ARG A 176 3.23 12.17 14.46
N ASP A 177 4.49 11.98 14.12
CA ASP A 177 5.30 12.91 13.33
C ASP A 177 4.76 13.09 11.90
N LEU A 178 4.20 12.03 11.28
CA LEU A 178 3.53 12.12 9.99
C LEU A 178 2.36 13.11 10.04
N ALA A 179 1.47 12.97 11.03
CA ALA A 179 0.33 13.86 11.20
C ALA A 179 0.77 15.30 11.50
N LEU A 180 1.80 15.47 12.34
CA LEU A 180 2.35 16.80 12.67
C LEU A 180 2.94 17.48 11.44
N ARG A 181 3.70 16.78 10.60
CA ARG A 181 4.25 17.31 9.34
C ARG A 181 3.16 17.67 8.33
N LYS A 182 2.22 16.76 8.10
CA LYS A 182 1.17 16.95 7.08
C LYS A 182 0.18 18.06 7.47
N ILE A 183 -0.27 18.11 8.73
CA ILE A 183 -1.39 18.96 9.17
C ILE A 183 -0.91 20.26 9.82
N TRP A 184 0.16 20.22 10.63
CA TRP A 184 0.65 21.41 11.36
C TRP A 184 1.86 22.06 10.70
N LYS A 185 2.47 21.40 9.69
CA LYS A 185 3.67 21.87 8.96
C LYS A 185 4.88 22.21 9.86
N LYS A 186 4.81 21.92 11.14
CA LYS A 186 5.84 22.10 12.15
C LYS A 186 5.69 21.05 13.23
N GLU A 187 6.83 20.51 13.67
CA GLU A 187 6.90 19.58 14.77
C GLU A 187 7.51 20.32 15.97
N ASN A 188 6.69 20.61 16.98
CA ASN A 188 7.12 21.19 18.25
C ASN A 188 6.16 20.78 19.38
N TYR A 189 6.54 21.07 20.61
CA TYR A 189 5.77 20.71 21.80
C TYR A 189 4.30 21.22 21.78
N PHE A 190 4.06 22.43 21.26
CA PHE A 190 2.73 23.04 21.21
C PHE A 190 1.84 22.35 20.16
N THR A 191 2.40 21.99 19.00
CA THR A 191 1.66 21.29 17.94
C THR A 191 1.33 19.86 18.37
N ALA A 192 2.23 19.20 19.10
CA ALA A 192 1.99 17.87 19.66
C ALA A 192 0.81 17.87 20.65
N ARG A 193 0.77 18.82 21.60
CA ARG A 193 -0.36 19.00 22.51
C ARG A 193 -1.67 19.37 21.81
N SER A 194 -1.58 20.21 20.78
CA SER A 194 -2.75 20.55 19.95
C SER A 194 -3.34 19.30 19.30
N MET A 195 -2.51 18.40 18.75
CA MET A 195 -2.99 17.15 18.14
C MET A 195 -3.75 16.26 19.14
N ASP A 196 -3.28 16.14 20.39
CA ASP A 196 -3.97 15.36 21.42
C ASP A 196 -5.38 15.88 21.71
N VAL A 197 -5.59 17.19 21.65
CA VAL A 197 -6.91 17.81 21.80
C VAL A 197 -7.83 17.39 20.63
N TYR A 198 -7.32 17.38 19.40
CA TYR A 198 -8.11 16.94 18.24
C TYR A 198 -8.41 15.43 18.28
N ILE A 199 -7.47 14.61 18.72
CA ILE A 199 -7.72 13.16 18.96
C ILE A 199 -8.85 12.97 19.99
N ALA A 200 -8.81 13.70 21.10
CA ALA A 200 -9.86 13.63 22.11
C ALA A 200 -11.25 14.05 21.56
N LYS A 201 -11.29 15.08 20.71
CA LYS A 201 -12.52 15.50 20.04
C LYS A 201 -13.04 14.44 19.08
N LEU A 202 -12.17 13.87 18.23
CA LEU A 202 -12.56 12.81 17.31
C LEU A 202 -13.07 11.57 18.05
N ARG A 203 -12.42 11.15 19.14
CA ARG A 203 -12.94 10.07 20.02
C ARG A 203 -14.34 10.37 20.53
N LYS A 204 -14.62 11.62 20.91
CA LYS A 204 -15.95 12.03 21.38
C LYS A 204 -17.00 11.97 20.25
N LEU A 205 -16.65 12.32 19.03
CA LEU A 205 -17.54 12.25 17.88
C LEU A 205 -17.83 10.79 17.47
N LEU A 206 -16.81 9.92 17.53
CA LEU A 206 -16.90 8.52 17.13
C LEU A 206 -17.44 7.58 18.23
N LYS A 207 -17.66 8.06 19.46
CA LYS A 207 -18.02 7.23 20.62
C LYS A 207 -19.31 6.43 20.46
N ASP A 208 -20.23 6.90 19.60
CA ASP A 208 -21.53 6.27 19.36
C ASP A 208 -21.41 5.11 18.33
N ASP A 209 -20.24 4.88 17.75
CA ASP A 209 -19.93 3.74 16.90
C ASP A 209 -19.03 2.76 17.67
N GLU A 210 -19.62 1.66 18.16
CA GLU A 210 -18.90 0.62 18.92
C GLU A 210 -17.88 -0.15 18.06
N GLY A 211 -18.05 -0.09 16.74
CA GLY A 211 -17.14 -0.70 15.76
C GLY A 211 -15.83 0.08 15.53
N LEU A 212 -15.72 1.31 16.09
CA LEU A 212 -14.54 2.18 15.87
C LEU A 212 -13.90 2.61 17.18
N GLU A 213 -12.58 2.57 17.22
CA GLU A 213 -11.81 3.04 18.37
C GLU A 213 -10.48 3.66 17.95
N ILE A 214 -10.18 4.88 18.40
CA ILE A 214 -8.86 5.48 18.24
C ILE A 214 -8.03 5.14 19.47
N ILE A 215 -7.00 4.30 19.30
CA ILE A 215 -6.07 3.91 20.37
C ILE A 215 -4.72 4.62 20.24
N ASN A 216 -4.02 4.78 21.37
CA ASN A 216 -2.63 5.20 21.40
C ASN A 216 -1.71 4.00 21.19
N VAL A 217 -0.65 4.15 20.42
CA VAL A 217 0.39 3.16 20.24
C VAL A 217 1.68 3.69 20.88
N HIS A 218 1.94 3.25 22.13
CA HIS A 218 3.18 3.47 22.91
C HIS A 218 3.81 4.88 22.84
N GLY A 219 3.00 5.94 22.75
CA GLY A 219 3.48 7.33 22.66
C GLY A 219 4.00 7.74 21.27
N GLU A 220 4.14 6.82 20.34
CA GLU A 220 4.71 7.04 19.01
C GLU A 220 3.65 7.46 17.97
N GLY A 221 2.37 7.11 18.21
CA GLY A 221 1.30 7.46 17.28
C GLY A 221 -0.07 6.95 17.69
N PHE A 222 -0.92 6.80 16.69
CA PHE A 222 -2.33 6.41 16.85
C PHE A 222 -2.71 5.30 15.89
N ARG A 223 -3.80 4.61 16.18
CA ARG A 223 -4.44 3.64 15.29
C ARG A 223 -5.95 3.81 15.37
N LEU A 224 -6.62 3.89 14.23
CA LEU A 224 -8.06 3.74 14.13
C LEU A 224 -8.37 2.24 13.98
N LEU A 225 -8.83 1.61 15.05
CA LEU A 225 -9.29 0.22 15.01
C LEU A 225 -10.69 0.15 14.44
N VAL A 226 -10.89 -0.74 13.47
CA VAL A 226 -12.19 -1.15 12.96
C VAL A 226 -12.43 -2.57 13.50
N LYS A 227 -13.37 -2.70 14.43
CA LYS A 227 -13.77 -3.99 15.00
C LYS A 227 -14.72 -4.69 14.02
N ASN A 228 -14.45 -5.94 13.74
CA ASN A 228 -15.34 -6.78 12.94
C ASN A 228 -16.55 -7.25 13.75
#